data_0147e4108a6ceb92d0641362161a4f9a
#
_entry.id   0147e4108a6ceb92d0641362161a4f9a
#
_cell.length_a   1.000
_cell.length_b   1.000
_cell.length_c   1.000
_cell.angle_alpha   90.00
_cell.angle_beta   90.00
_cell.angle_gamma   90.00
#
_symmetry.space_group_name_H-M   'P 1'
#
loop_
_entity.id
_entity.type
_entity.pdbx_description
1 polymer ?
#
loop_
_entity_poly.entity_id
_entity_poly.type
_entity_poly.pdbx_seq_one_letter_code
_entity_poly.pdbx_strand_id
1 'polypeptide(L)'
;MAKYKEIANELRKRIKKGFYHVDDRLPNQEELAEEFETSRMTIKKSLDLLSIAGLVYTIQGSGTYVKKNAVRLAEKSIKIGQNIGLTAAAGDSLDLKSHVLDFNVRFPDEEEAVQLSISQEEPVYAIARLRILDDKPYSLEHTIIPIKLVPNITTEVLSQSLYDYMQHELGIVFGDNRQLTVSQT
;
A
#
# COMPACT_ATOMS: atom_id res chain seq x y z
N MET A 1 11.63 11.05 13.81
CA MET A 1 10.78 10.21 12.87
C MET A 1 9.45 9.91 13.58
N ALA A 2 8.32 9.76 12.89
CA ALA A 2 7.05 9.50 13.58
C ALA A 2 7.05 8.09 14.21
N LYS A 3 6.60 7.94 15.46
CA LYS A 3 6.69 6.69 16.26
C LYS A 3 6.11 5.46 15.53
N TYR A 4 5.01 5.61 14.78
CA TYR A 4 4.43 4.51 14.02
C TYR A 4 5.34 3.97 12.89
N LYS A 5 6.20 4.82 12.31
CA LYS A 5 7.20 4.42 11.29
C LYS A 5 8.34 3.62 11.93
N GLU A 6 8.75 4.00 13.14
CA GLU A 6 9.78 3.30 13.91
C GLU A 6 9.31 1.90 14.31
N ILE A 7 8.06 1.80 14.80
CA ILE A 7 7.44 0.53 15.16
C ILE A 7 7.29 -0.39 13.94
N ALA A 8 6.80 0.14 12.80
CA ALA A 8 6.70 -0.63 11.56
C ALA A 8 8.06 -1.17 11.12
N ASN A 9 9.12 -0.36 11.21
CA ASN A 9 10.48 -0.80 10.88
C ASN A 9 11.01 -1.86 11.86
N GLU A 10 10.68 -1.75 13.15
CA GLU A 10 11.08 -2.75 14.13
C GLU A 10 10.36 -4.09 13.91
N LEU A 11 9.05 -4.08 13.70
CA LEU A 11 8.28 -5.28 13.36
C LEU A 11 8.78 -5.93 12.06
N ARG A 12 9.11 -5.12 11.04
CA ARG A 12 9.74 -5.60 9.80
C ARG A 12 11.07 -6.30 10.07
N LYS A 13 11.94 -5.73 10.93
CA LYS A 13 13.21 -6.37 11.30
C LYS A 13 12.99 -7.71 11.99
N ARG A 14 11.97 -7.82 12.85
CA ARG A 14 11.59 -9.06 13.53
C ARG A 14 11.14 -10.14 12.54
N ILE A 15 10.30 -9.76 11.55
CA ILE A 15 9.91 -10.66 10.45
C ILE A 15 11.15 -11.12 9.66
N LYS A 16 12.02 -10.18 9.28
CA LYS A 16 13.28 -10.48 8.58
C LYS A 16 14.17 -11.46 9.34
N LYS A 17 14.28 -11.30 10.66
CA LYS A 17 15.10 -12.16 11.53
C LYS A 17 14.42 -13.48 11.86
N GLY A 18 13.21 -13.75 11.36
CA GLY A 18 12.48 -14.97 11.64
C GLY A 18 11.89 -15.05 13.05
N PHE A 19 11.75 -13.92 13.74
CA PHE A 19 11.04 -13.88 15.02
C PHE A 19 9.54 -14.15 14.87
N TYR A 20 8.99 -13.76 13.72
CA TYR A 20 7.67 -14.15 13.24
C TYR A 20 7.83 -14.91 11.93
N HIS A 21 7.35 -16.13 11.87
CA HIS A 21 7.38 -16.97 10.68
C HIS A 21 6.20 -16.70 9.75
N VAL A 22 6.25 -17.27 8.57
CA VAL A 22 5.14 -17.25 7.62
C VAL A 22 3.90 -17.86 8.27
N ASP A 23 2.75 -17.21 8.06
CA ASP A 23 1.45 -17.55 8.62
C ASP A 23 1.35 -17.42 10.16
N ASP A 24 2.42 -16.96 10.85
CA ASP A 24 2.34 -16.62 12.27
C ASP A 24 1.42 -15.42 12.47
N ARG A 25 0.64 -15.48 13.53
CA ARG A 25 -0.14 -14.36 14.03
C ARG A 25 0.76 -13.41 14.81
N LEU A 26 0.73 -12.13 14.44
CA LEU A 26 1.35 -11.08 15.26
C LEU A 26 0.57 -10.89 16.57
N PRO A 27 1.22 -10.41 17.64
CA PRO A 27 0.52 -9.97 18.82
C PRO A 27 -0.59 -8.99 18.49
N ASN A 28 -1.65 -8.98 19.26
CA ASN A 28 -2.77 -8.08 18.99
C ASN A 28 -2.40 -6.60 19.22
N GLN A 29 -3.28 -5.68 18.83
CA GLN A 29 -2.97 -4.25 18.91
C GLN A 29 -2.79 -3.74 20.34
N GLU A 30 -3.40 -4.38 21.33
CA GLU A 30 -3.26 -4.04 22.76
C GLU A 30 -1.89 -4.49 23.26
N GLU A 31 -1.53 -5.74 23.00
CA GLU A 31 -0.22 -6.31 23.36
C GLU A 31 0.94 -5.51 22.75
N LEU A 32 0.82 -5.16 21.45
CA LEU A 32 1.82 -4.32 20.80
C LEU A 32 1.84 -2.88 21.36
N ALA A 33 0.67 -2.33 21.73
CA ALA A 33 0.60 -0.99 22.32
C ALA A 33 1.29 -0.93 23.69
N GLU A 34 1.15 -1.97 24.50
CA GLU A 34 1.87 -2.14 25.76
C GLU A 34 3.38 -2.31 25.53
N GLU A 35 3.77 -3.23 24.63
CA GLU A 35 5.17 -3.51 24.33
C GLU A 35 5.93 -2.27 23.83
N PHE A 36 5.30 -1.47 22.95
CA PHE A 36 5.93 -0.28 22.38
C PHE A 36 5.61 1.02 23.14
N GLU A 37 4.97 0.92 24.29
CA GLU A 37 4.56 2.06 25.12
C GLU A 37 3.88 3.17 24.28
N THR A 38 2.81 2.79 23.56
CA THR A 38 2.14 3.69 22.62
C THR A 38 0.63 3.45 22.56
N SER A 39 -0.09 4.26 21.80
CA SER A 39 -1.51 4.09 21.60
C SER A 39 -1.85 2.99 20.58
N ARG A 40 -3.01 2.34 20.73
CA ARG A 40 -3.56 1.38 19.73
C ARG A 40 -3.66 1.98 18.34
N MET A 41 -3.98 3.29 18.23
CA MET A 41 -4.02 4.00 16.95
C MET A 41 -2.65 4.08 16.26
N THR A 42 -1.58 4.25 17.05
CA THR A 42 -0.21 4.25 16.55
C THR A 42 0.18 2.86 16.04
N ILE A 43 -0.19 1.80 16.76
CA ILE A 43 0.02 0.42 16.34
C ILE A 43 -0.77 0.11 15.07
N LYS A 44 -2.06 0.50 15.01
CA LYS A 44 -2.86 0.33 13.79
C LYS A 44 -2.16 0.93 12.58
N LYS A 45 -1.72 2.19 12.67
CA LYS A 45 -0.96 2.84 11.58
C LYS A 45 0.33 2.09 11.22
N SER A 46 1.01 1.50 12.20
CA SER A 46 2.22 0.69 11.96
C SER A 46 1.90 -0.60 11.19
N LEU A 47 0.82 -1.29 11.59
CA LEU A 47 0.35 -2.51 10.92
C LEU A 47 -0.18 -2.22 9.51
N ASP A 48 -0.86 -1.08 9.30
CA ASP A 48 -1.30 -0.62 7.99
C ASP A 48 -0.10 -0.42 7.05
N LEU A 49 1.00 0.16 7.53
CA LEU A 49 2.25 0.28 6.76
C LEU A 49 2.85 -1.07 6.38
N LEU A 50 2.85 -2.04 7.31
CA LEU A 50 3.34 -3.39 7.04
C LEU A 50 2.43 -4.12 6.03
N SER A 51 1.13 -3.89 6.09
CA SER A 51 0.15 -4.43 5.14
C SER A 51 0.37 -3.85 3.74
N ILE A 52 0.53 -2.53 3.63
CA ILE A 52 0.86 -1.84 2.38
C ILE A 52 2.18 -2.37 1.79
N ALA A 53 3.18 -2.61 2.64
CA ALA A 53 4.46 -3.21 2.25
C ALA A 53 4.36 -4.70 1.91
N GLY A 54 3.17 -5.30 2.03
CA GLY A 54 2.93 -6.71 1.71
C GLY A 54 3.53 -7.70 2.69
N LEU A 55 3.94 -7.26 3.88
CA LEU A 55 4.57 -8.10 4.89
C LEU A 55 3.55 -8.86 5.74
N VAL A 56 2.38 -8.27 5.94
CA VAL A 56 1.31 -8.85 6.74
C VAL A 56 -0.05 -8.72 6.05
N TYR A 57 -1.03 -9.47 6.51
CA TYR A 57 -2.44 -9.32 6.15
C TYR A 57 -3.30 -9.45 7.41
N THR A 58 -4.45 -8.79 7.39
CA THR A 58 -5.38 -8.79 8.53
C THR A 58 -6.65 -9.53 8.17
N ILE A 59 -7.07 -10.46 9.03
CA ILE A 59 -8.36 -11.11 8.98
C ILE A 59 -9.23 -10.47 10.07
N GLN A 60 -10.35 -9.87 9.67
CA GLN A 60 -11.26 -9.22 10.60
C GLN A 60 -11.76 -10.20 11.67
N GLY A 61 -11.66 -9.80 12.94
CA GLY A 61 -12.03 -10.65 14.08
C GLY A 61 -11.02 -11.73 14.46
N SER A 62 -10.02 -12.02 13.62
CA SER A 62 -9.02 -13.07 13.84
C SER A 62 -7.65 -12.51 14.23
N GLY A 63 -7.14 -11.52 13.50
CA GLY A 63 -5.84 -10.91 13.78
C GLY A 63 -5.05 -10.55 12.54
N THR A 64 -3.78 -10.19 12.75
CA THR A 64 -2.82 -9.86 11.69
C THR A 64 -1.78 -10.97 11.57
N TYR A 65 -1.50 -11.41 10.35
CA TYR A 65 -0.67 -12.58 10.04
C TYR A 65 0.45 -12.22 9.08
N VAL A 66 1.58 -12.93 9.17
CA VAL A 66 2.74 -12.74 8.29
C VAL A 66 2.49 -13.41 6.94
N LYS A 67 2.68 -12.67 5.83
CA LYS A 67 2.50 -13.20 4.47
C LYS A 67 3.62 -14.15 4.06
N LYS A 68 3.32 -15.11 3.15
CA LYS A 68 4.29 -16.08 2.61
C LYS A 68 5.55 -15.46 2.00
N ASN A 69 5.44 -14.26 1.45
CA ASN A 69 6.58 -13.55 0.84
C ASN A 69 7.22 -12.52 1.77
N ALA A 70 6.77 -12.43 3.03
CA ALA A 70 7.17 -11.35 3.95
C ALA A 70 8.68 -11.33 4.21
N VAL A 71 9.31 -12.49 4.44
CA VAL A 71 10.75 -12.57 4.73
C VAL A 71 11.56 -12.04 3.54
N ARG A 72 11.24 -12.47 2.31
CA ARG A 72 11.91 -12.00 1.10
C ARG A 72 11.70 -10.49 0.87
N LEU A 73 10.52 -9.99 1.10
CA LEU A 73 10.22 -8.56 1.00
C LEU A 73 10.89 -7.74 2.11
N ALA A 74 11.00 -8.30 3.32
CA ALA A 74 11.69 -7.64 4.43
C ALA A 74 13.21 -7.59 4.22
N GLU A 75 13.80 -8.58 3.54
CA GLU A 75 15.23 -8.60 3.18
C GLU A 75 15.57 -7.53 2.14
N LYS A 76 14.72 -7.38 1.13
CA LYS A 76 14.87 -6.34 0.11
C LYS A 76 14.37 -5.03 0.70
N SER A 77 15.27 -4.11 0.96
CA SER A 77 15.07 -2.83 1.69
C SER A 77 13.90 -1.95 1.19
N ILE A 78 12.67 -2.42 1.34
CA ILE A 78 11.48 -1.60 1.09
C ILE A 78 11.42 -0.51 2.15
N LYS A 79 11.48 0.75 1.76
CA LYS A 79 11.40 1.91 2.66
C LYS A 79 9.96 2.07 3.14
N ILE A 80 9.63 1.46 4.30
CA ILE A 80 8.32 1.56 4.93
C ILE A 80 8.09 2.99 5.43
N GLY A 81 6.95 3.55 5.10
CA GLY A 81 6.50 4.85 5.61
C GLY A 81 7.01 6.08 4.86
N GLN A 82 7.61 5.92 3.68
CA GLN A 82 7.70 7.01 2.72
C GLN A 82 6.43 7.01 1.86
N ASN A 83 5.98 8.21 1.45
CA ASN A 83 4.83 8.37 0.53
C ASN A 83 5.24 8.03 -0.92
N ILE A 84 5.77 6.83 -1.09
CA ILE A 84 6.24 6.30 -2.37
C ILE A 84 5.37 5.11 -2.75
N GLY A 85 5.05 5.00 -4.02
CA GLY A 85 4.30 3.87 -4.56
C GLY A 85 5.06 2.54 -4.38
N LEU A 86 4.37 1.43 -4.58
CA LEU A 86 4.94 0.09 -4.43
C LEU A 86 6.20 -0.09 -5.30
N THR A 87 6.22 0.49 -6.51
CA THR A 87 7.37 0.45 -7.42
C THR A 87 8.61 1.11 -6.81
N ALA A 88 8.46 2.34 -6.29
CA ALA A 88 9.56 3.04 -5.65
C ALA A 88 9.95 2.44 -4.27
N ALA A 89 8.98 1.83 -3.57
CA ALA A 89 9.25 1.07 -2.34
C ALA A 89 10.04 -0.21 -2.60
N ALA A 90 9.84 -0.82 -3.77
CA ALA A 90 10.58 -2.01 -4.21
C ALA A 90 12.05 -1.70 -4.53
N GLY A 91 12.34 -0.48 -5.03
CA GLY A 91 13.66 -0.08 -5.48
C GLY A 91 14.18 -0.91 -6.67
N ASP A 92 15.41 -0.69 -7.09
CA ASP A 92 16.03 -1.38 -8.23
C ASP A 92 16.28 -2.88 -7.99
N SER A 93 16.04 -3.37 -6.78
CA SER A 93 16.33 -4.76 -6.40
C SER A 93 15.17 -5.73 -6.58
N LEU A 94 13.97 -5.25 -6.96
CA LEU A 94 12.77 -6.05 -7.18
C LEU A 94 12.27 -5.87 -8.60
N ASP A 95 12.10 -6.97 -9.34
CA ASP A 95 11.43 -6.95 -10.64
C ASP A 95 9.90 -6.85 -10.43
N LEU A 96 9.42 -5.61 -10.30
CA LEU A 96 8.02 -5.32 -10.09
C LEU A 96 7.38 -4.80 -11.37
N LYS A 97 6.59 -5.65 -12.01
CA LYS A 97 5.83 -5.34 -13.23
C LYS A 97 4.37 -4.99 -12.89
N SER A 98 3.77 -4.18 -13.74
CA SER A 98 2.33 -3.89 -13.69
C SER A 98 1.67 -4.40 -14.96
N HIS A 99 0.62 -5.18 -14.79
CA HIS A 99 -0.24 -5.58 -15.91
C HIS A 99 -1.59 -4.89 -15.75
N VAL A 100 -1.94 -4.02 -16.70
CA VAL A 100 -3.22 -3.31 -16.69
C VAL A 100 -4.30 -4.31 -17.11
N LEU A 101 -5.24 -4.58 -16.22
CA LEU A 101 -6.36 -5.47 -16.46
C LEU A 101 -7.57 -4.71 -17.00
N ASP A 102 -7.82 -3.52 -16.42
CA ASP A 102 -8.90 -2.63 -16.85
C ASP A 102 -8.48 -1.17 -16.65
N PHE A 103 -8.89 -0.33 -17.58
CA PHE A 103 -8.66 1.11 -17.54
C PHE A 103 -9.77 1.83 -18.28
N ASN A 104 -10.62 2.52 -17.55
CA ASN A 104 -11.72 3.26 -18.13
C ASN A 104 -11.95 4.61 -17.42
N VAL A 105 -12.74 5.47 -18.09
CA VAL A 105 -13.23 6.74 -17.55
C VAL A 105 -14.72 6.56 -17.26
N ARG A 106 -15.11 6.88 -16.04
CA ARG A 106 -16.50 6.85 -15.62
C ARG A 106 -16.82 7.93 -14.59
N PHE A 107 -18.06 8.09 -14.26
CA PHE A 107 -18.44 8.84 -13.09
C PHE A 107 -18.31 7.99 -11.81
N PRO A 108 -17.94 8.61 -10.67
CA PRO A 108 -17.86 7.93 -9.39
C PRO A 108 -19.27 7.52 -8.92
N ASP A 109 -19.33 6.45 -8.15
CA ASP A 109 -20.52 6.19 -7.36
C ASP A 109 -20.63 7.12 -6.14
N GLU A 110 -21.70 7.02 -5.36
CA GLU A 110 -21.94 7.89 -4.23
C GLU A 110 -20.87 7.75 -3.14
N GLU A 111 -20.43 6.51 -2.86
CA GLU A 111 -19.41 6.24 -1.85
C GLU A 111 -18.04 6.78 -2.29
N GLU A 112 -17.66 6.54 -3.54
CA GLU A 112 -16.43 7.05 -4.14
C GLU A 112 -16.39 8.58 -4.16
N ALA A 113 -17.50 9.22 -4.53
CA ALA A 113 -17.60 10.69 -4.55
C ALA A 113 -17.40 11.29 -3.15
N VAL A 114 -18.01 10.69 -2.13
CA VAL A 114 -17.83 11.08 -0.72
C VAL A 114 -16.39 10.86 -0.25
N GLN A 115 -15.81 9.70 -0.51
CA GLN A 115 -14.44 9.36 -0.10
C GLN A 115 -13.40 10.26 -0.76
N LEU A 116 -13.60 10.59 -2.04
CA LEU A 116 -12.70 11.45 -2.81
C LEU A 116 -12.98 12.95 -2.61
N SER A 117 -14.08 13.29 -1.93
CA SER A 117 -14.55 14.68 -1.74
C SER A 117 -14.75 15.43 -3.07
N ILE A 118 -15.39 14.75 -4.04
CA ILE A 118 -15.71 15.27 -5.37
C ILE A 118 -17.22 15.17 -5.64
N SER A 119 -17.68 15.85 -6.70
CA SER A 119 -19.05 15.68 -7.19
C SER A 119 -19.18 14.36 -7.97
N GLN A 120 -20.38 13.76 -7.96
CA GLN A 120 -20.69 12.62 -8.84
C GLN A 120 -20.64 12.96 -10.34
N GLU A 121 -20.61 14.24 -10.69
CA GLU A 121 -20.44 14.73 -12.08
C GLU A 121 -18.98 14.91 -12.47
N GLU A 122 -18.03 14.79 -11.54
CA GLU A 122 -16.60 14.85 -11.80
C GLU A 122 -16.07 13.48 -12.23
N PRO A 123 -15.60 13.31 -13.48
CA PRO A 123 -15.18 12.00 -13.97
C PRO A 123 -13.89 11.54 -13.29
N VAL A 124 -13.79 10.22 -13.15
CA VAL A 124 -12.66 9.53 -12.56
C VAL A 124 -12.06 8.51 -13.53
N TYR A 125 -10.78 8.23 -13.38
CA TYR A 125 -10.17 7.01 -13.89
C TYR A 125 -10.49 5.86 -12.94
N ALA A 126 -11.03 4.77 -13.46
CA ALA A 126 -11.14 3.50 -12.77
C ALA A 126 -10.11 2.54 -13.36
N ILE A 127 -9.21 2.06 -12.52
CA ILE A 127 -8.00 1.33 -12.93
C ILE A 127 -7.93 0.04 -12.14
N ALA A 128 -7.79 -1.10 -12.85
CA ALA A 128 -7.47 -2.37 -12.24
C ALA A 128 -6.11 -2.86 -12.76
N ARG A 129 -5.17 -3.16 -11.86
CA ARG A 129 -3.82 -3.62 -12.22
C ARG A 129 -3.44 -4.86 -11.43
N LEU A 130 -2.89 -5.85 -12.12
CA LEU A 130 -2.19 -6.95 -11.49
C LEU A 130 -0.72 -6.55 -11.31
N ARG A 131 -0.26 -6.58 -10.06
CA ARG A 131 1.15 -6.38 -9.75
C ARG A 131 1.85 -7.72 -9.72
N ILE A 132 2.94 -7.82 -10.45
CA ILE A 132 3.75 -9.03 -10.58
C ILE A 132 5.12 -8.75 -9.99
N LEU A 133 5.54 -9.58 -9.04
CA LEU A 133 6.83 -9.48 -8.37
C LEU A 133 7.65 -10.71 -8.64
N ASP A 134 8.82 -10.55 -9.28
CA ASP A 134 9.70 -11.65 -9.69
C ASP A 134 8.90 -12.76 -10.43
N ASP A 135 8.16 -12.35 -11.47
CA ASP A 135 7.30 -13.16 -12.34
C ASP A 135 6.14 -13.92 -11.64
N LYS A 136 5.78 -13.53 -10.42
CA LYS A 136 4.64 -14.11 -9.69
C LYS A 136 3.59 -13.04 -9.40
N PRO A 137 2.29 -13.36 -9.55
CA PRO A 137 1.21 -12.48 -9.11
C PRO A 137 1.41 -12.11 -7.63
N TYR A 138 1.37 -10.81 -7.35
CA TYR A 138 1.63 -10.27 -6.02
C TYR A 138 0.40 -9.61 -5.40
N SER A 139 -0.24 -8.72 -6.13
CA SER A 139 -1.46 -8.04 -5.67
C SER A 139 -2.32 -7.59 -6.85
N LEU A 140 -3.62 -7.55 -6.63
CA LEU A 140 -4.58 -6.85 -7.49
C LEU A 140 -4.84 -5.48 -6.88
N GLU A 141 -4.62 -4.43 -7.67
CA GLU A 141 -4.87 -3.04 -7.28
C GLU A 141 -6.10 -2.51 -8.01
N HIS A 142 -7.07 -1.97 -7.27
CA HIS A 142 -8.13 -1.13 -7.79
C HIS A 142 -7.88 0.31 -7.35
N THR A 143 -7.84 1.23 -8.31
CA THR A 143 -7.51 2.63 -8.05
C THR A 143 -8.54 3.52 -8.72
N ILE A 144 -9.11 4.45 -7.96
CA ILE A 144 -10.00 5.48 -8.48
C ILE A 144 -9.32 6.84 -8.32
N ILE A 145 -9.18 7.57 -9.41
CA ILE A 145 -8.46 8.86 -9.42
C ILE A 145 -9.29 9.90 -10.15
N PRO A 146 -9.60 11.05 -9.53
CA PRO A 146 -10.23 12.17 -10.24
C PRO A 146 -9.35 12.67 -11.38
N ILE A 147 -9.90 12.73 -12.59
CA ILE A 147 -9.16 13.16 -13.81
C ILE A 147 -8.58 14.56 -13.62
N LYS A 148 -9.31 15.41 -12.91
CA LYS A 148 -8.89 16.79 -12.60
C LYS A 148 -7.57 16.86 -11.82
N LEU A 149 -7.31 15.88 -10.95
CA LEU A 149 -6.10 15.84 -10.12
C LEU A 149 -4.92 15.23 -10.87
N VAL A 150 -5.16 14.24 -11.71
CA VAL A 150 -4.11 13.51 -12.44
C VAL A 150 -4.55 13.37 -13.90
N PRO A 151 -4.35 14.40 -14.72
CA PRO A 151 -4.71 14.34 -16.13
C PRO A 151 -3.77 13.43 -16.94
N ASN A 152 -4.23 13.02 -18.13
CA ASN A 152 -3.41 12.33 -19.14
C ASN A 152 -2.80 10.98 -18.70
N ILE A 153 -3.47 10.24 -17.81
CA ILE A 153 -3.08 8.86 -17.54
C ILE A 153 -3.30 8.03 -18.82
N THR A 154 -2.27 7.27 -19.21
CA THR A 154 -2.32 6.33 -20.33
C THR A 154 -1.96 4.91 -19.84
N THR A 155 -2.17 3.91 -20.68
CA THR A 155 -1.78 2.53 -20.38
C THR A 155 -0.27 2.40 -20.17
N GLU A 156 0.53 3.20 -20.89
CA GLU A 156 1.99 3.25 -20.75
C GLU A 156 2.37 3.76 -19.35
N VAL A 157 1.74 4.83 -18.86
CA VAL A 157 1.93 5.35 -17.51
C VAL A 157 1.54 4.28 -16.47
N LEU A 158 0.44 3.57 -16.70
CA LEU A 158 -0.06 2.54 -15.79
C LEU A 158 0.80 1.27 -15.77
N SER A 159 1.51 0.97 -16.85
CA SER A 159 2.47 -0.15 -16.90
C SER A 159 3.73 0.13 -16.08
N GLN A 160 4.01 1.40 -15.82
CA GLN A 160 5.13 1.89 -15.02
C GLN A 160 4.67 2.30 -13.60
N SER A 161 5.41 3.22 -12.98
CA SER A 161 5.08 3.76 -11.67
C SER A 161 4.13 4.96 -11.80
N LEU A 162 2.86 4.77 -11.48
CA LEU A 162 1.88 5.85 -11.44
C LEU A 162 2.29 6.95 -10.44
N TYR A 163 2.95 6.59 -9.35
CA TYR A 163 3.43 7.57 -8.36
C TYR A 163 4.58 8.41 -8.89
N ASP A 164 5.51 7.81 -9.65
CA ASP A 164 6.61 8.56 -10.26
C ASP A 164 6.07 9.53 -11.31
N TYR A 165 5.10 9.10 -12.10
CA TYR A 165 4.39 9.99 -13.02
C TYR A 165 3.76 11.18 -12.29
N MET A 166 3.01 10.93 -11.21
CA MET A 166 2.38 12.01 -10.44
C MET A 166 3.40 12.95 -9.80
N GLN A 167 4.53 12.44 -9.30
CA GLN A 167 5.55 13.27 -8.63
C GLN A 167 6.44 14.00 -9.62
N HIS A 168 6.95 13.32 -10.63
CA HIS A 168 7.99 13.86 -11.52
C HIS A 168 7.41 14.60 -12.72
N GLU A 169 6.31 14.12 -13.31
CA GLU A 169 5.70 14.74 -14.48
C GLU A 169 4.66 15.81 -14.09
N LEU A 170 3.89 15.57 -13.03
CA LEU A 170 2.82 16.48 -12.61
C LEU A 170 3.19 17.33 -11.40
N GLY A 171 4.34 17.10 -10.76
CA GLY A 171 4.78 17.85 -9.58
C GLY A 171 3.88 17.68 -8.34
N ILE A 172 3.11 16.60 -8.27
CA ILE A 172 2.20 16.36 -7.15
C ILE A 172 3.01 15.95 -5.92
N VAL A 173 2.92 16.76 -4.87
CA VAL A 173 3.51 16.45 -3.56
C VAL A 173 2.47 15.72 -2.72
N PHE A 174 2.77 14.49 -2.36
CA PHE A 174 1.88 13.70 -1.51
C PHE A 174 2.09 14.07 -0.03
N GLY A 175 1.02 14.53 0.62
CA GLY A 175 1.00 14.74 2.07
C GLY A 175 0.91 13.43 2.87
N ASP A 176 1.03 13.55 4.21
CA ASP A 176 0.95 12.39 5.13
C ASP A 176 -0.46 11.76 5.26
N ASN A 177 -1.49 12.36 4.67
CA ASN A 177 -2.89 11.97 4.82
C ASN A 177 -3.42 11.17 3.62
N ARG A 178 -2.83 10.02 3.32
CA ARG A 178 -3.44 9.09 2.36
C ARG A 178 -4.41 8.17 3.05
N GLN A 179 -5.64 8.11 2.55
CA GLN A 179 -6.51 6.97 2.74
C GLN A 179 -6.21 5.95 1.63
N LEU A 180 -5.54 4.85 1.97
CA LEU A 180 -5.43 3.67 1.14
C LEU A 180 -6.38 2.63 1.71
N THR A 181 -7.49 2.39 1.03
CA THR A 181 -8.35 1.26 1.33
C THR A 181 -7.84 0.07 0.52
N VAL A 182 -7.25 -0.92 1.18
CA VAL A 182 -6.88 -2.19 0.57
C VAL A 182 -7.96 -3.19 0.92
N SER A 183 -8.85 -3.48 -0.02
CA SER A 183 -9.75 -4.64 0.07
C SER A 183 -9.03 -5.86 -0.52
N GLN A 184 -8.88 -6.91 0.27
CA GLN A 184 -8.43 -8.21 -0.22
C GLN A 184 -9.66 -9.08 -0.49
N THR A 185 -9.75 -9.59 -1.70
CA THR A 185 -10.60 -10.71 -2.06
C THR A 185 -9.80 -11.99 -1.91
#